data_20921caf08f9420c3d52c6875fad17c4
#
_entry.id   20921caf08f9420c3d52c6875fad17c4
#
_cell.length_a   1.000
_cell.length_b   1.000
_cell.length_c   1.000
_cell.angle_alpha   90.00
_cell.angle_beta   90.00
_cell.angle_gamma   90.00
#
_symmetry.space_group_name_H-M   'P 1'
#
loop_
_entity.id
_entity.type
_entity.pdbx_description
1 polymer ?
#
loop_
_entity_poly.entity_id
_entity_poly.type
_entity_poly.pdbx_seq_one_letter_code
_entity_poly.pdbx_strand_id
1 'polypeptide(L)'
;MKALQASEAVQLRHIPNIGPAMVADFNALGIVRPAQLAGADPFSLYQRLCRITGTRHDPCVLDTFISAVRFMEGEPARPWWHYTAERKQRHPGI
;
A
#
# COMPACT_ATOMS: atom_id res chain seq x y z
N MET A 1 4.16 0.51 17.06
CA MET A 1 4.75 -0.81 16.80
C MET A 1 4.04 -1.45 15.60
N LYS A 2 4.78 -2.12 14.74
CA LYS A 2 4.16 -2.76 13.58
C LYS A 2 3.45 -4.06 13.98
N ALA A 3 2.32 -4.33 13.31
CA ALA A 3 1.59 -5.57 13.52
C ALA A 3 2.34 -6.75 12.92
N LEU A 4 2.22 -7.92 13.54
CA LEU A 4 2.81 -9.16 13.02
C LEU A 4 1.88 -9.85 12.02
N GLN A 5 0.58 -9.59 12.11
CA GLN A 5 -0.43 -10.14 11.21
C GLN A 5 -1.59 -9.17 11.06
N ALA A 6 -2.40 -9.38 10.03
CA ALA A 6 -3.48 -8.46 9.66
C ALA A 6 -4.43 -8.15 10.81
N SER A 7 -4.80 -9.17 11.59
CA SER A 7 -5.76 -9.00 12.68
C SER A 7 -5.26 -8.08 13.79
N GLU A 8 -3.96 -7.82 13.86
CA GLU A 8 -3.36 -6.94 14.87
C GLU A 8 -3.26 -5.49 14.40
N ALA A 9 -3.49 -5.22 13.13
CA ALA A 9 -3.40 -3.87 12.57
C ALA A 9 -4.69 -3.10 12.86
N VAL A 10 -4.65 -2.24 13.85
CA VAL A 10 -5.81 -1.41 14.26
C VAL A 10 -5.78 -0.06 13.54
N GLN A 11 -4.60 0.48 13.29
CA GLN A 11 -4.41 1.74 12.59
C GLN A 11 -3.51 1.51 11.38
N LEU A 12 -3.61 2.38 10.36
CA LEU A 12 -2.80 2.26 9.14
C LEU A 12 -1.30 2.20 9.45
N ARG A 13 -0.83 2.99 10.42
CA ARG A 13 0.59 3.02 10.80
C ARG A 13 1.09 1.70 11.39
N HIS A 14 0.18 0.79 11.77
CA HIS A 14 0.57 -0.54 12.27
C HIS A 14 0.94 -1.50 11.15
N ILE A 15 0.53 -1.20 9.91
CA ILE A 15 0.85 -2.05 8.76
C ILE A 15 2.34 -1.90 8.44
N PRO A 16 3.08 -3.01 8.25
CA PRO A 16 4.49 -2.94 7.86
C PRO A 16 4.70 -2.06 6.63
N ASN A 17 5.79 -1.30 6.61
CA ASN A 17 6.19 -0.37 5.55
C ASN A 17 5.37 0.93 5.49
N ILE A 18 4.34 1.09 6.30
CA ILE A 18 3.46 2.25 6.25
C ILE A 18 3.88 3.25 7.32
N GLY A 19 4.52 4.34 6.89
CA GLY A 19 4.89 5.47 7.74
C GLY A 19 3.91 6.63 7.57
N PRO A 20 4.20 7.78 8.22
CA PRO A 20 3.30 8.94 8.19
C PRO A 20 2.95 9.44 6.79
N ALA A 21 3.92 9.43 5.86
CA ALA A 21 3.67 9.88 4.49
C ALA A 21 2.67 8.97 3.78
N MET A 22 2.80 7.66 3.97
CA MET A 22 1.87 6.70 3.37
C MET A 22 0.49 6.76 4.01
N VAL A 23 0.42 7.02 5.31
CA VAL A 23 -0.86 7.24 5.98
C VAL A 23 -1.58 8.43 5.34
N ALA A 24 -0.86 9.53 5.10
CA ALA A 24 -1.44 10.71 4.46
C ALA A 24 -1.94 10.38 3.05
N ASP A 25 -1.17 9.60 2.29
CA ASP A 25 -1.57 9.19 0.93
C ASP A 25 -2.85 8.34 0.99
N PHE A 26 -2.94 7.38 1.88
CA PHE A 26 -4.15 6.58 2.05
C PHE A 26 -5.35 7.45 2.45
N ASN A 27 -5.14 8.40 3.36
CA ASN A 27 -6.22 9.29 3.79
C ASN A 27 -6.74 10.12 2.61
N ALA A 28 -5.85 10.58 1.73
CA ALA A 28 -6.25 11.31 0.53
C ALA A 28 -7.13 10.45 -0.39
N LEU A 29 -6.98 9.12 -0.32
CA LEU A 29 -7.78 8.17 -1.09
C LEU A 29 -9.05 7.73 -0.37
N GLY A 30 -9.33 8.30 0.81
CA GLY A 30 -10.50 7.90 1.59
C GLY A 30 -10.27 6.65 2.44
N ILE A 31 -9.03 6.18 2.52
CA ILE A 31 -8.68 5.01 3.32
C ILE A 31 -8.20 5.48 4.67
N VAL A 32 -8.91 5.11 5.73
CA VAL A 32 -8.60 5.53 7.10
C VAL A 32 -8.39 4.34 8.04
N ARG A 33 -8.75 3.13 7.63
CA ARG A 33 -8.63 1.92 8.44
C ARG A 33 -7.98 0.80 7.64
N PRO A 34 -7.16 -0.06 8.29
CA PRO A 34 -6.50 -1.18 7.62
C PRO A 34 -7.45 -2.10 6.88
N ALA A 35 -8.62 -2.37 7.44
CA ALA A 35 -9.58 -3.30 6.82
C ALA A 35 -10.02 -2.86 5.41
N GLN A 36 -9.95 -1.57 5.10
CA GLN A 36 -10.31 -1.07 3.79
C GLN A 36 -9.33 -1.50 2.70
N LEU A 37 -8.13 -1.96 3.08
CA LEU A 37 -7.12 -2.41 2.12
C LEU A 37 -7.30 -3.87 1.71
N ALA A 38 -7.98 -4.68 2.53
CA ALA A 38 -8.24 -6.08 2.17
C ALA A 38 -9.13 -6.12 0.92
N GLY A 39 -8.65 -6.75 -0.14
CA GLY A 39 -9.38 -6.83 -1.39
C GLY A 39 -9.29 -5.59 -2.29
N ALA A 40 -8.59 -4.53 -1.86
CA ALA A 40 -8.38 -3.36 -2.69
C ALA A 40 -7.37 -3.65 -3.81
N ASP A 41 -7.52 -2.96 -4.94
CA ASP A 41 -6.56 -3.05 -6.05
C ASP A 41 -5.48 -1.99 -5.87
N PRO A 42 -4.24 -2.39 -5.54
CA PRO A 42 -3.18 -1.41 -5.29
C PRO A 42 -2.85 -0.54 -6.50
N PHE A 43 -2.98 -1.07 -7.71
CA PHE A 43 -2.72 -0.29 -8.92
C PHE A 43 -3.76 0.83 -9.09
N SER A 44 -5.03 0.52 -8.86
CA SER A 44 -6.09 1.53 -8.90
C SER A 44 -5.85 2.62 -7.85
N LEU A 45 -5.43 2.24 -6.64
CA LEU A 45 -5.09 3.19 -5.59
C LEU A 45 -3.96 4.11 -6.03
N TYR A 46 -2.91 3.53 -6.63
CA TYR A 46 -1.77 4.30 -7.11
C TYR A 46 -2.19 5.29 -8.20
N GLN A 47 -2.98 4.84 -9.18
CA GLN A 47 -3.46 5.71 -10.26
C GLN A 47 -4.32 6.86 -9.73
N ARG A 48 -5.20 6.56 -8.78
CA ARG A 48 -6.04 7.58 -8.15
C ARG A 48 -5.22 8.62 -7.40
N LEU A 49 -4.19 8.16 -6.67
CA LEU A 49 -3.31 9.06 -5.95
C LEU A 49 -2.60 10.01 -6.91
N CYS A 50 -2.07 9.50 -8.03
CA CYS A 50 -1.43 10.32 -9.04
C CYS A 50 -2.40 11.37 -9.59
N ARG A 51 -3.65 11.00 -9.85
CA ARG A 51 -4.67 11.93 -10.35
C ARG A 51 -5.01 13.01 -9.33
N ILE A 52 -5.24 12.61 -8.08
CA ILE A 52 -5.63 13.54 -7.02
C ILE A 52 -4.54 14.56 -6.75
N THR A 53 -3.29 14.14 -6.77
CA THR A 53 -2.16 15.03 -6.48
C THR A 53 -1.64 15.76 -7.72
N GLY A 54 -2.07 15.35 -8.91
CA GLY A 54 -1.56 15.92 -10.16
C GLY A 54 -0.10 15.60 -10.42
N THR A 55 0.42 14.55 -9.81
CA THR A 55 1.83 14.19 -9.86
C THR A 55 1.98 12.68 -10.07
N ARG A 56 2.94 12.29 -10.93
CA ARG A 56 3.30 10.89 -11.05
C ARG A 56 4.23 10.52 -9.88
N HIS A 57 3.74 9.65 -9.00
CA HIS A 57 4.50 9.20 -7.84
C HIS A 57 5.56 8.18 -8.23
N ASP A 58 6.61 8.07 -7.41
CA ASP A 58 7.66 7.07 -7.60
C ASP A 58 7.01 5.67 -7.61
N PRO A 59 7.46 4.78 -8.50
CA PRO A 59 6.92 3.40 -8.55
C PRO A 59 7.02 2.64 -7.23
N CYS A 60 7.95 2.99 -6.33
CA CYS A 60 8.03 2.35 -5.02
C CYS A 60 6.78 2.61 -4.17
N VAL A 61 6.02 3.66 -4.45
CA VAL A 61 4.73 3.89 -3.80
C VAL A 61 3.76 2.77 -4.15
N LEU A 62 3.72 2.36 -5.42
CA LEU A 62 2.90 1.22 -5.82
C LEU A 62 3.37 -0.07 -5.15
N ASP A 63 4.67 -0.31 -5.09
CA ASP A 63 5.21 -1.48 -4.40
C ASP A 63 4.77 -1.52 -2.94
N THR A 64 4.80 -0.37 -2.28
CA THR A 64 4.36 -0.23 -0.89
C THR A 64 2.86 -0.47 -0.76
N PHE A 65 2.05 0.02 -1.70
CA PHE A 65 0.61 -0.24 -1.71
C PHE A 65 0.34 -1.75 -1.87
N ILE A 66 1.08 -2.42 -2.76
CA ILE A 66 0.95 -3.88 -2.93
C ILE A 66 1.25 -4.57 -1.59
N SER A 67 2.34 -4.19 -0.92
CA SER A 67 2.72 -4.80 0.35
C SER A 67 1.62 -4.64 1.40
N ALA A 68 1.01 -3.47 1.48
CA ALA A 68 -0.04 -3.20 2.46
C ALA A 68 -1.31 -4.02 2.18
N VAL A 69 -1.73 -4.08 0.92
CA VAL A 69 -2.91 -4.87 0.54
C VAL A 69 -2.68 -6.36 0.82
N ARG A 70 -1.52 -6.90 0.42
CA ARG A 70 -1.21 -8.30 0.64
C ARG A 70 -1.14 -8.66 2.11
N PHE A 71 -0.52 -7.78 2.91
CA PHE A 71 -0.48 -7.98 4.36
C PHE A 71 -1.90 -8.06 4.94
N MET A 72 -2.77 -7.15 4.53
CA MET A 72 -4.15 -7.14 5.05
C MET A 72 -4.98 -8.31 4.50
N GLU A 73 -4.51 -8.98 3.45
CA GLU A 73 -5.13 -10.20 2.93
C GLU A 73 -4.59 -11.47 3.62
N GLY A 74 -3.70 -11.30 4.59
CA GLY A 74 -3.20 -12.42 5.39
C GLY A 74 -1.79 -12.90 5.05
N GLU A 75 -1.11 -12.26 4.10
CA GLU A 75 0.27 -12.64 3.78
C GLU A 75 1.23 -12.17 4.87
N PRO A 76 2.36 -12.87 5.05
CA PRO A 76 3.37 -12.45 6.04
C PRO A 76 3.90 -11.05 5.75
N ALA A 77 4.35 -10.36 6.79
CA ALA A 77 5.01 -9.08 6.63
C ALA A 77 6.29 -9.25 5.81
N ARG A 78 6.44 -8.44 4.78
CA ARG A 78 7.62 -8.42 3.91
C ARG A 78 7.99 -6.98 3.62
N PRO A 79 9.28 -6.69 3.31
CA PRO A 79 9.65 -5.33 2.90
C PRO A 79 8.98 -4.99 1.57
N TRP A 80 8.73 -3.71 1.33
CA TRP A 80 8.02 -3.30 0.11
C TRP A 80 8.76 -3.71 -1.16
N TRP A 81 10.09 -3.76 -1.14
CA TRP A 81 10.86 -4.13 -2.33
C TRP A 81 10.72 -5.61 -2.71
N HIS A 82 10.14 -6.42 -1.83
CA HIS A 82 9.81 -7.80 -2.17
C HIS A 82 8.82 -7.84 -3.36
N TYR A 83 8.02 -6.79 -3.52
CA TYR A 83 6.98 -6.74 -4.56
C TYR A 83 7.43 -6.00 -5.82
N THR A 84 8.64 -5.48 -5.87
CA THR A 84 9.15 -4.71 -7.01
C THR A 84 9.17 -5.53 -8.30
N ALA A 85 9.62 -6.79 -8.24
CA ALA A 85 9.67 -7.65 -9.42
C ALA A 85 8.27 -7.92 -9.98
N GLU A 86 7.30 -8.19 -9.10
CA GLU A 86 5.92 -8.40 -9.52
C GLU A 86 5.35 -7.14 -10.16
N ARG A 87 5.60 -5.97 -9.56
CA ARG A 87 5.14 -4.70 -10.11
C ARG A 87 5.71 -4.47 -11.51
N LYS A 88 7.00 -4.70 -11.70
CA LYS A 88 7.64 -4.54 -13.02
C LYS A 88 7.05 -5.49 -14.05
N GLN A 89 6.71 -6.69 -13.63
CA GLN A 89 6.13 -7.70 -14.52
C GLN A 89 4.70 -7.35 -14.92
N ARG A 90 3.89 -6.89 -13.97
CA ARG A 90 2.48 -6.57 -14.21
C ARG A 90 2.26 -5.18 -14.80
N HIS A 91 3.13 -4.23 -14.46
CA HIS A 91 2.98 -2.83 -14.83
C HIS A 91 4.31 -2.27 -15.35
N PRO A 92 4.83 -2.79 -16.49
CA PRO A 92 6.16 -2.41 -16.97
C PRO A 92 6.27 -0.94 -17.38
N GLY A 93 5.15 -0.25 -17.59
CA GLY A 93 5.14 1.17 -17.96
C GLY A 93 5.30 2.14 -16.81
N ILE A 94 5.45 1.66 -15.61
CA ILE A 94 5.54 2.50 -14.42
C ILE A 94 6.96 2.63 -13.91
#